data_dd78e5188d3cd685f74ac12a8fc09358
#
_entry.id   dd78e5188d3cd685f74ac12a8fc09358
#
_cell.length_a   1.000
_cell.length_b   1.000
_cell.length_c   1.000
_cell.angle_alpha   90.00
_cell.angle_beta   90.00
_cell.angle_gamma   90.00
#
_symmetry.space_group_name_H-M   'P 1'
#
loop_
_entity.id
_entity.type
_entity.pdbx_description
1 polymer ?
#
loop_
_entity_poly.entity_id
_entity_poly.type
_entity_poly.pdbx_seq_one_letter_code
_entity_poly.pdbx_strand_id
1 'polypeptide(L)'
;LLGSDPELVLHGGGNTSVKSKANDIFGDEISVLHVKGSGWDLASIEPEGHPAVRLDPLLNLRSLEILSDEDMVAAQRQNLLNSKSPNPSVETLLHAFIPHKYIDHTHSLAVLALANQPNAIEMCKSIFGDRVAIVPYVMPGFDLAIEAAKAFEKANKNALSKGSEIEG
;
A
#
# COMPACT_ATOMS: atom_id res chain seq x y z
N LEU A 1 -9.46 -16.14 1.32
CA LEU A 1 -9.37 -15.76 -0.08
C LEU A 1 -7.93 -15.42 -0.45
N LEU A 2 -7.50 -14.13 -0.51
CA LEU A 2 -6.15 -13.78 -0.93
C LEU A 2 -5.08 -14.47 -0.06
N GLY A 3 -5.21 -14.40 1.25
CA GLY A 3 -4.28 -15.01 2.20
C GLY A 3 -4.30 -16.53 2.26
N SER A 4 -5.29 -17.19 1.63
CA SER A 4 -5.38 -18.65 1.60
C SER A 4 -4.70 -19.26 0.39
N ASP A 5 -4.19 -18.45 -0.52
CA ASP A 5 -3.45 -18.90 -1.71
C ASP A 5 -1.94 -18.75 -1.49
N PRO A 6 -1.20 -19.86 -1.33
CA PRO A 6 0.24 -19.84 -1.09
C PRO A 6 1.07 -19.33 -2.28
N GLU A 7 0.47 -19.26 -3.49
CA GLU A 7 1.13 -18.65 -4.65
C GLU A 7 1.07 -17.12 -4.62
N LEU A 8 0.19 -16.54 -3.80
CA LEU A 8 0.02 -15.10 -3.65
C LEU A 8 0.64 -14.55 -2.35
N VAL A 9 0.44 -15.23 -1.23
CA VAL A 9 0.98 -14.82 0.07
C VAL A 9 1.37 -16.02 0.91
N LEU A 10 2.44 -15.86 1.69
CA LEU A 10 2.89 -16.83 2.69
C LEU A 10 3.01 -16.16 4.05
N HIS A 11 2.52 -16.84 5.09
CA HIS A 11 2.61 -16.40 6.48
C HIS A 11 2.07 -14.98 6.69
N GLY A 12 2.81 -14.13 7.37
CA GLY A 12 2.44 -12.73 7.61
C GLY A 12 2.66 -11.78 6.43
N GLY A 13 3.04 -12.30 5.24
CA GLY A 13 3.28 -11.50 4.05
C GLY A 13 2.02 -10.90 3.44
N GLY A 14 2.20 -9.90 2.57
CA GLY A 14 1.11 -9.19 1.92
C GLY A 14 0.25 -8.36 2.88
N ASN A 15 -0.54 -7.47 2.33
CA ASN A 15 -1.54 -6.71 3.09
C ASN A 15 -2.64 -6.17 2.17
N THR A 16 -3.77 -5.86 2.77
CA THR A 16 -4.93 -5.31 2.08
C THR A 16 -5.38 -4.04 2.78
N SER A 17 -6.02 -3.15 2.02
CA SER A 17 -6.60 -1.94 2.59
C SER A 17 -7.85 -1.46 1.86
N VAL A 18 -8.62 -0.63 2.55
CA VAL A 18 -9.74 0.11 1.96
C VAL A 18 -9.78 1.54 2.50
N LYS A 19 -9.97 2.51 1.60
CA LYS A 19 -10.26 3.90 1.96
C LYS A 19 -11.77 4.06 2.12
N SER A 20 -12.19 4.66 3.24
CA SER A 20 -13.59 4.85 3.58
C SER A 20 -13.81 6.16 4.34
N LYS A 21 -15.02 6.36 4.83
CA LYS A 21 -15.40 7.43 5.73
C LYS A 21 -15.78 6.87 7.09
N ALA A 22 -15.49 7.61 8.15
CA ALA A 22 -15.92 7.33 9.51
C ALA A 22 -16.24 8.65 10.23
N ASN A 23 -16.98 8.58 11.30
CA ASN A 23 -17.19 9.76 12.16
C ASN A 23 -16.13 9.78 13.28
N ASP A 24 -15.60 10.94 13.55
CA ASP A 24 -14.72 11.15 14.69
C ASP A 24 -15.52 11.32 16.00
N ILE A 25 -14.83 11.61 17.11
CA ILE A 25 -15.46 11.78 18.43
C ILE A 25 -16.39 13.00 18.52
N PHE A 26 -16.29 13.94 17.59
CA PHE A 26 -17.16 15.13 17.51
C PHE A 26 -18.36 14.91 16.59
N GLY A 27 -18.41 13.77 15.89
CA GLY A 27 -19.43 13.45 14.90
C GLY A 27 -19.10 13.93 13.48
N ASP A 28 -17.93 14.52 13.27
CA ASP A 28 -17.49 14.98 11.95
C ASP A 28 -17.04 13.82 11.07
N GLU A 29 -17.49 13.84 9.80
CA GLU A 29 -17.07 12.83 8.82
C GLU A 29 -15.62 13.08 8.42
N ILE A 30 -14.79 12.05 8.58
CA ILE A 30 -13.37 12.05 8.24
C ILE A 30 -13.02 10.92 7.27
N SER A 31 -11.98 11.13 6.45
CA SER A 31 -11.41 10.08 5.61
C SER A 31 -10.54 9.14 6.44
N VAL A 32 -10.71 7.84 6.24
CA VAL A 32 -9.94 6.81 6.95
C VAL A 32 -9.41 5.75 5.99
N LEU A 33 -8.25 5.19 6.34
CA LEU A 33 -7.65 4.02 5.73
C LEU A 33 -7.76 2.86 6.72
N HIS A 34 -8.49 1.81 6.35
CA HIS A 34 -8.41 0.52 7.03
C HIS A 34 -7.31 -0.29 6.34
N VAL A 35 -6.29 -0.67 7.07
CA VAL A 35 -5.14 -1.39 6.51
C VAL A 35 -4.76 -2.53 7.43
N LYS A 36 -4.28 -3.64 6.87
CA LYS A 36 -3.81 -4.79 7.67
C LYS A 36 -2.83 -4.36 8.76
N GLY A 37 -3.09 -4.79 9.98
CA GLY A 37 -2.21 -4.61 11.12
C GLY A 37 -0.94 -5.44 11.02
N SER A 38 0.14 -4.92 11.58
CA SER A 38 1.42 -5.63 11.66
C SER A 38 1.26 -6.93 12.45
N GLY A 39 1.85 -8.02 11.94
CA GLY A 39 1.85 -9.33 12.59
C GLY A 39 0.59 -10.18 12.36
N TRP A 40 -0.44 -9.68 11.70
CA TRP A 40 -1.59 -10.47 11.31
C TRP A 40 -1.32 -11.30 10.04
N ASP A 41 -1.88 -12.50 10.00
CA ASP A 41 -1.87 -13.35 8.80
C ASP A 41 -3.17 -13.12 8.01
N LEU A 42 -3.04 -12.82 6.71
CA LEU A 42 -4.20 -12.58 5.83
C LEU A 42 -5.12 -13.80 5.69
N ALA A 43 -4.62 -15.01 5.92
CA ALA A 43 -5.43 -16.23 5.85
C ALA A 43 -6.47 -16.31 6.98
N SER A 44 -6.15 -15.71 8.13
CA SER A 44 -6.96 -15.79 9.35
C SER A 44 -7.34 -14.41 9.91
N ILE A 45 -7.10 -13.34 9.16
CA ILE A 45 -7.36 -11.98 9.65
C ILE A 45 -8.86 -11.74 9.87
N GLU A 46 -9.17 -11.13 11.01
CA GLU A 46 -10.49 -10.67 11.38
C GLU A 46 -10.60 -9.14 11.22
N PRO A 47 -11.80 -8.55 11.26
CA PRO A 47 -11.98 -7.09 11.11
C PRO A 47 -11.10 -6.27 12.06
N GLU A 48 -10.87 -6.75 13.29
CA GLU A 48 -10.01 -6.12 14.30
C GLU A 48 -8.54 -6.04 13.87
N GLY A 49 -8.14 -6.90 12.95
CA GLY A 49 -6.82 -6.92 12.33
C GLY A 49 -6.61 -5.81 11.29
N HIS A 50 -7.66 -5.02 10.98
CA HIS A 50 -7.59 -3.87 10.06
C HIS A 50 -7.81 -2.55 10.82
N PRO A 51 -6.80 -2.04 11.54
CA PRO A 51 -6.91 -0.74 12.21
C PRO A 51 -7.30 0.37 11.25
N ALA A 52 -8.17 1.27 11.72
CA ALA A 52 -8.55 2.48 11.01
C ALA A 52 -7.58 3.62 11.36
N VAL A 53 -6.99 4.23 10.35
CA VAL A 53 -6.05 5.36 10.48
C VAL A 53 -6.62 6.57 9.75
N ARG A 54 -6.55 7.76 10.34
CA ARG A 54 -6.95 9.02 9.66
C ARG A 54 -6.12 9.20 8.40
N LEU A 55 -6.78 9.33 7.24
CA LEU A 55 -6.10 9.34 5.95
C LEU A 55 -5.39 10.67 5.67
N ASP A 56 -6.05 11.81 5.94
CA ASP A 56 -5.54 13.13 5.58
C ASP A 56 -4.18 13.44 6.24
N PRO A 57 -3.96 13.16 7.54
CA PRO A 57 -2.63 13.31 8.14
C PRO A 57 -1.56 12.45 7.49
N LEU A 58 -1.90 11.22 7.07
CA LEU A 58 -0.95 10.35 6.37
C LEU A 58 -0.59 10.93 4.98
N LEU A 59 -1.57 11.45 4.25
CA LEU A 59 -1.32 12.09 2.95
C LEU A 59 -0.40 13.31 3.07
N ASN A 60 -0.51 14.07 4.17
CA ASN A 60 0.35 15.22 4.42
C ASN A 60 1.84 14.84 4.59
N LEU A 61 2.13 13.62 5.08
CA LEU A 61 3.51 13.14 5.18
C LEU A 61 4.22 13.07 3.82
N ARG A 62 3.47 12.97 2.73
CA ARG A 62 4.03 12.94 1.38
C ARG A 62 4.81 14.22 1.01
N SER A 63 4.60 15.32 1.71
CA SER A 63 5.33 16.58 1.50
C SER A 63 6.72 16.61 2.14
N LEU A 64 7.05 15.61 2.96
CA LEU A 64 8.36 15.51 3.60
C LEU A 64 9.41 15.00 2.60
N GLU A 65 10.64 15.46 2.76
CA GLU A 65 11.79 14.97 2.00
C GLU A 65 12.36 13.68 2.61
N ILE A 66 12.32 13.58 3.94
CA ILE A 66 12.84 12.45 4.72
C ILE A 66 11.88 12.18 5.88
N LEU A 67 11.68 10.91 6.17
CA LEU A 67 10.94 10.45 7.36
C LEU A 67 11.59 9.19 7.88
N SER A 68 11.99 9.18 9.16
CA SER A 68 12.54 7.98 9.80
C SER A 68 11.45 6.92 10.01
N ASP A 69 11.86 5.65 10.13
CA ASP A 69 10.91 4.57 10.42
C ASP A 69 10.21 4.78 11.78
N GLU A 70 10.94 5.28 12.77
CA GLU A 70 10.40 5.58 14.10
C GLU A 70 9.33 6.67 14.02
N ASP A 71 9.60 7.77 13.31
CA ASP A 71 8.65 8.86 13.16
C ASP A 71 7.46 8.45 12.28
N MET A 72 7.68 7.63 11.25
CA MET A 72 6.62 7.06 10.43
C MET A 72 5.66 6.20 11.28
N VAL A 73 6.18 5.30 12.08
CA VAL A 73 5.38 4.46 12.98
C VAL A 73 4.66 5.32 14.02
N ALA A 74 5.34 6.32 14.59
CA ALA A 74 4.73 7.26 15.55
C ALA A 74 3.57 8.03 14.92
N ALA A 75 3.76 8.56 13.70
CA ALA A 75 2.71 9.28 12.96
C ALA A 75 1.50 8.39 12.67
N GLN A 76 1.72 7.14 12.24
CA GLN A 76 0.63 6.17 12.02
C GLN A 76 -0.14 5.90 13.30
N ARG A 77 0.56 5.65 14.42
CA ARG A 77 -0.06 5.37 15.73
C ARG A 77 -0.86 6.56 16.28
N GLN A 78 -0.34 7.77 16.14
CA GLN A 78 -1.02 9.01 16.58
C GLN A 78 -2.33 9.25 15.82
N ASN A 79 -2.46 8.70 14.63
CA ASN A 79 -3.63 8.86 13.77
C ASN A 79 -4.58 7.66 13.78
N LEU A 80 -4.37 6.67 14.64
CA LEU A 80 -5.35 5.60 14.88
C LEU A 80 -6.65 6.17 15.42
N LEU A 81 -7.79 5.73 14.89
CA LEU A 81 -9.10 6.06 15.45
C LEU A 81 -9.31 5.43 16.83
N ASN A 82 -8.82 4.21 17.00
CA ASN A 82 -8.82 3.51 18.26
C ASN A 82 -7.37 3.21 18.68
N SER A 83 -6.91 3.85 19.73
CA SER A 83 -5.54 3.71 20.24
C SER A 83 -5.19 2.29 20.74
N LYS A 84 -6.20 1.42 20.93
CA LYS A 84 -6.04 0.01 21.31
C LYS A 84 -5.88 -0.92 20.11
N SER A 85 -6.10 -0.42 18.89
CA SER A 85 -5.91 -1.19 17.67
C SER A 85 -4.44 -1.63 17.49
N PRO A 86 -4.21 -2.73 16.77
CA PRO A 86 -2.84 -3.14 16.42
C PRO A 86 -2.13 -2.04 15.63
N ASN A 87 -0.80 -2.07 15.63
CA ASN A 87 -0.02 -1.18 14.78
C ASN A 87 -0.37 -1.42 13.31
N PRO A 88 -0.59 -0.36 12.53
CA PRO A 88 -0.74 -0.50 11.08
C PRO A 88 0.51 -1.13 10.45
N SER A 89 0.37 -1.74 9.27
CA SER A 89 1.51 -2.24 8.50
C SER A 89 2.55 -1.15 8.25
N VAL A 90 3.82 -1.50 8.16
CA VAL A 90 4.90 -0.58 7.75
C VAL A 90 4.66 0.01 6.35
N GLU A 91 3.85 -0.66 5.52
CA GLU A 91 3.48 -0.24 4.17
C GLU A 91 2.22 0.62 4.12
N THR A 92 1.71 1.05 5.27
CA THR A 92 0.50 1.90 5.35
C THR A 92 0.58 3.16 4.49
N LEU A 93 1.75 3.80 4.40
CA LEU A 93 1.94 4.99 3.57
C LEU A 93 1.85 4.66 2.08
N LEU A 94 2.35 3.52 1.63
CA LEU A 94 2.18 3.05 0.25
C LEU A 94 0.69 2.95 -0.09
N HIS A 95 -0.11 2.31 0.78
CA HIS A 95 -1.56 2.21 0.63
C HIS A 95 -2.26 3.57 0.71
N ALA A 96 -1.76 4.51 1.52
CA ALA A 96 -2.32 5.85 1.60
C ALA A 96 -2.08 6.64 0.32
N PHE A 97 -0.87 6.60 -0.24
CA PHE A 97 -0.43 7.46 -1.35
C PHE A 97 -0.94 7.01 -2.72
N ILE A 98 -1.19 5.73 -2.92
CA ILE A 98 -1.85 5.23 -4.14
C ILE A 98 -3.34 5.61 -4.08
N PRO A 99 -3.92 6.26 -5.11
CA PRO A 99 -5.25 6.89 -5.01
C PRO A 99 -6.44 5.94 -5.09
N HIS A 100 -6.22 4.63 -5.27
CA HIS A 100 -7.30 3.66 -5.36
C HIS A 100 -7.99 3.42 -4.01
N LYS A 101 -9.30 3.10 -4.06
CA LYS A 101 -10.11 2.81 -2.89
C LYS A 101 -9.68 1.50 -2.20
N TYR A 102 -9.44 0.46 -2.99
CA TYR A 102 -8.99 -0.85 -2.55
C TYR A 102 -7.57 -1.06 -3.04
N ILE A 103 -6.71 -1.58 -2.19
CA ILE A 103 -5.33 -1.91 -2.53
C ILE A 103 -4.99 -3.25 -1.90
N ASP A 104 -4.54 -4.17 -2.74
CA ASP A 104 -4.07 -5.48 -2.35
C ASP A 104 -2.58 -5.60 -2.71
N HIS A 105 -1.78 -5.96 -1.71
CA HIS A 105 -0.36 -6.23 -1.86
C HIS A 105 -0.12 -7.74 -1.68
N THR A 106 0.51 -8.35 -2.66
CA THR A 106 0.84 -9.77 -2.67
C THR A 106 2.31 -10.00 -2.97
N HIS A 107 2.80 -11.17 -2.60
CA HIS A 107 4.11 -11.69 -2.95
C HIS A 107 3.96 -12.81 -4.00
N SER A 108 3.22 -12.55 -5.08
CA SER A 108 2.94 -13.56 -6.11
C SER A 108 4.22 -14.23 -6.58
N LEU A 109 4.28 -15.57 -6.49
CA LEU A 109 5.45 -16.35 -6.89
C LEU A 109 5.81 -16.11 -8.36
N ALA A 110 4.81 -16.02 -9.23
CA ALA A 110 5.03 -15.75 -10.65
C ALA A 110 5.66 -14.38 -10.89
N VAL A 111 5.15 -13.32 -10.20
CA VAL A 111 5.71 -11.97 -10.32
C VAL A 111 7.10 -11.89 -9.69
N LEU A 112 7.31 -12.50 -8.53
CA LEU A 112 8.61 -12.54 -7.86
C LEU A 112 9.66 -13.25 -8.71
N ALA A 113 9.29 -14.35 -9.40
CA ALA A 113 10.20 -15.06 -10.31
C ALA A 113 10.70 -14.16 -11.46
N LEU A 114 9.88 -13.23 -11.93
CA LEU A 114 10.26 -12.24 -12.94
C LEU A 114 11.02 -11.06 -12.32
N ALA A 115 10.51 -10.53 -11.21
CA ALA A 115 11.03 -9.31 -10.59
C ALA A 115 12.43 -9.49 -9.95
N ASN A 116 12.80 -10.72 -9.59
CA ASN A 116 14.10 -11.04 -9.00
C ASN A 116 15.20 -11.39 -10.04
N GLN A 117 14.96 -11.16 -11.32
CA GLN A 117 15.96 -11.37 -12.35
C GLN A 117 16.83 -10.12 -12.56
N PRO A 118 18.09 -10.27 -13.00
CA PRO A 118 18.96 -9.13 -13.31
C PRO A 118 18.38 -8.17 -14.34
N ASN A 119 17.56 -8.68 -15.28
CA ASN A 119 16.88 -7.92 -16.34
C ASN A 119 15.36 -7.78 -16.08
N ALA A 120 14.94 -7.75 -14.82
CA ALA A 120 13.53 -7.72 -14.39
C ALA A 120 12.70 -6.64 -15.08
N ILE A 121 13.23 -5.42 -15.19
CA ILE A 121 12.52 -4.29 -15.80
C ILE A 121 12.19 -4.58 -17.27
N GLU A 122 13.14 -5.12 -18.03
CA GLU A 122 12.93 -5.47 -19.44
C GLU A 122 11.93 -6.60 -19.60
N MET A 123 12.05 -7.64 -18.76
CA MET A 123 11.12 -8.78 -18.76
C MET A 123 9.70 -8.34 -18.40
N CYS A 124 9.51 -7.58 -17.34
CA CYS A 124 8.20 -7.08 -16.95
C CYS A 124 7.58 -6.18 -18.02
N LYS A 125 8.37 -5.30 -18.64
CA LYS A 125 7.89 -4.48 -19.75
C LYS A 125 7.48 -5.31 -20.96
N SER A 126 8.24 -6.36 -21.28
CA SER A 126 7.91 -7.26 -22.40
C SER A 126 6.61 -8.03 -22.18
N ILE A 127 6.34 -8.46 -20.93
CA ILE A 127 5.18 -9.28 -20.58
C ILE A 127 3.93 -8.43 -20.36
N PHE A 128 4.06 -7.36 -19.57
CA PHE A 128 2.92 -6.56 -19.12
C PHE A 128 2.70 -5.28 -19.94
N GLY A 129 3.71 -4.84 -20.70
CA GLY A 129 3.65 -3.59 -21.45
C GLY A 129 3.46 -2.38 -20.53
N ASP A 130 2.52 -1.49 -20.93
CA ASP A 130 2.19 -0.27 -20.19
C ASP A 130 1.08 -0.49 -19.14
N ARG A 131 0.64 -1.72 -18.90
CA ARG A 131 -0.42 -2.04 -17.94
C ARG A 131 0.04 -1.98 -16.49
N VAL A 132 1.34 -1.96 -16.25
CA VAL A 132 1.91 -1.95 -14.89
C VAL A 132 2.87 -0.79 -14.70
N ALA A 133 2.90 -0.25 -13.49
CA ALA A 133 3.95 0.66 -13.03
C ALA A 133 5.06 -0.17 -12.38
N ILE A 134 6.29 -0.04 -12.87
CA ILE A 134 7.44 -0.76 -12.32
C ILE A 134 8.18 0.17 -11.38
N VAL A 135 8.34 -0.25 -10.12
CA VAL A 135 9.09 0.43 -9.09
C VAL A 135 10.44 -0.28 -8.93
N PRO A 136 11.58 0.43 -9.00
CA PRO A 136 12.87 -0.19 -8.69
C PRO A 136 12.89 -0.64 -7.22
N TYR A 137 13.83 -1.53 -6.88
CA TYR A 137 13.96 -1.98 -5.49
C TYR A 137 14.27 -0.80 -4.56
N VAL A 138 13.40 -0.64 -3.56
CA VAL A 138 13.54 0.31 -2.46
C VAL A 138 13.14 -0.42 -1.18
N MET A 139 13.81 -0.16 -0.07
CA MET A 139 13.45 -0.74 1.22
C MET A 139 12.01 -0.36 1.61
N PRO A 140 11.22 -1.30 2.15
CA PRO A 140 9.90 -1.00 2.68
C PRO A 140 9.94 0.14 3.70
N GLY A 141 9.02 1.10 3.56
CA GLY A 141 8.94 2.27 4.42
C GLY A 141 8.52 3.52 3.64
N PHE A 142 8.93 4.68 4.13
CA PHE A 142 8.56 5.96 3.54
C PHE A 142 9.05 6.11 2.10
N ASP A 143 10.31 5.79 1.83
CA ASP A 143 10.91 5.94 0.50
C ASP A 143 10.21 5.07 -0.53
N LEU A 144 9.87 3.83 -0.18
CA LEU A 144 9.09 2.96 -1.07
C LEU A 144 7.72 3.56 -1.39
N ALA A 145 7.03 4.12 -0.40
CA ALA A 145 5.72 4.74 -0.59
C ALA A 145 5.79 5.94 -1.54
N ILE A 146 6.83 6.78 -1.42
CA ILE A 146 7.10 7.92 -2.30
C ILE A 146 7.39 7.45 -3.74
N GLU A 147 8.31 6.49 -3.91
CA GLU A 147 8.70 6.02 -5.23
C GLU A 147 7.56 5.27 -5.94
N ALA A 148 6.78 4.48 -5.22
CA ALA A 148 5.60 3.83 -5.76
C ALA A 148 4.54 4.85 -6.23
N ALA A 149 4.27 5.88 -5.44
CA ALA A 149 3.34 6.95 -5.82
C ALA A 149 3.81 7.70 -7.08
N LYS A 150 5.11 8.04 -7.17
CA LYS A 150 5.70 8.67 -8.36
C LYS A 150 5.61 7.78 -9.60
N ALA A 151 5.95 6.50 -9.45
CA ALA A 151 5.90 5.52 -10.54
C ALA A 151 4.46 5.35 -11.05
N PHE A 152 3.49 5.23 -10.14
CA PHE A 152 2.08 5.14 -10.47
C PHE A 152 1.58 6.39 -11.22
N GLU A 153 1.86 7.59 -10.73
CA GLU A 153 1.45 8.84 -11.38
C GLU A 153 2.04 9.00 -12.78
N LYS A 154 3.32 8.63 -12.94
CA LYS A 154 3.99 8.65 -14.25
C LYS A 154 3.34 7.67 -15.22
N ALA A 155 3.09 6.45 -14.77
CA ALA A 155 2.49 5.41 -15.59
C ALA A 155 1.04 5.79 -15.96
N ASN A 156 0.25 6.32 -15.02
CA ASN A 156 -1.11 6.78 -15.27
C ASN A 156 -1.18 7.94 -16.27
N LYS A 157 -0.28 8.93 -16.17
CA LYS A 157 -0.18 10.01 -17.17
C LYS A 157 0.13 9.47 -18.56
N ASN A 158 1.02 8.48 -18.67
CA ASN A 158 1.36 7.86 -19.95
C ASN A 158 0.19 7.07 -20.52
N ALA A 159 -0.52 6.29 -19.70
CA ALA A 159 -1.71 5.54 -20.12
C ALA A 159 -2.82 6.48 -20.63
N LEU A 160 -3.14 7.52 -19.88
CA LEU A 160 -4.14 8.52 -20.27
C LEU A 160 -3.78 9.23 -21.60
N SER A 161 -2.50 9.53 -21.83
CA SER A 161 -2.05 10.13 -23.10
C SER A 161 -2.23 9.21 -24.31
N LYS A 162 -2.32 7.88 -24.07
CA LYS A 162 -2.55 6.85 -25.09
C LYS A 162 -4.03 6.41 -25.15
N GLY A 163 -4.91 6.99 -24.34
CA GLY A 163 -6.34 6.62 -24.26
C GLY A 163 -6.59 5.28 -23.57
N SER A 164 -5.67 4.83 -22.71
CA SER A 164 -5.79 3.63 -21.88
C SER A 164 -5.76 4.01 -20.39
N GLU A 165 -6.32 3.13 -19.54
CA GLU A 165 -6.19 3.22 -18.09
C GLU A 165 -5.21 2.15 -17.60
N ILE A 166 -4.51 2.42 -16.50
CA ILE A 166 -3.73 1.39 -15.82
C ILE A 166 -4.71 0.51 -15.07
N GLU A 167 -4.67 -0.78 -15.36
CA GLU A 167 -5.36 -1.78 -14.57
C GLU A 167 -4.60 -1.88 -13.22
N GLY A 168 -5.28 -1.47 -12.15
CA GLY A 168 -4.76 -1.53 -10.79
C GLY A 168 -5.06 -2.86 -10.13
#